data_797af28227ae8a404fe11aea5d1bf4a2
#
_entry.id   797af28227ae8a404fe11aea5d1bf4a2
#
_cell.length_a   1.000
_cell.length_b   1.000
_cell.length_c   1.000
_cell.angle_alpha   90.00
_cell.angle_beta   90.00
_cell.angle_gamma   90.00
#
_symmetry.space_group_name_H-M   'P 1'
#
loop_
_entity.id
_entity.type
_entity.pdbx_description
1 polymer ?
#
loop_
_entity_poly.entity_id
_entity_poly.type
_entity_poly.pdbx_seq_one_letter_code
_entity_poly.pdbx_strand_id
1 'polypeptide(L)'
;MRIISGTHKGRPIVTPANLPVRPTTDLAKESLFNILNNSFDFEDLEVMDLFSGTGSISFEFASRGAKRIVVVDNNYRCAEFIRKASQGFGFNNIITVQRANVFSFLKYPQAPFDLIFADPPYEMEDIKGIPDLIFNNKLLKEGGWFVLEHSRDQDFESHPYFLQHRKYGKVNFTIFLMPSEENVDRVNPEDIENSADSGDE
;
A
#
# COMPACT_ATOMS: atom_id res chain seq x y z
N MET A 1 2.81 11.78 -15.50
CA MET A 1 2.24 11.42 -14.19
C MET A 1 2.05 12.68 -13.37
N ARG A 2 0.95 12.81 -12.66
CA ARG A 2 0.58 14.02 -11.89
C ARG A 2 -0.15 13.65 -10.61
N ILE A 3 -0.23 14.55 -9.66
CA ILE A 3 -1.13 14.46 -8.50
C ILE A 3 -2.56 14.76 -8.98
N ILE A 4 -3.53 13.92 -8.61
CA ILE A 4 -4.90 13.96 -9.16
C ILE A 4 -5.82 14.83 -8.32
N SER A 5 -5.65 14.81 -7.00
CA SER A 5 -6.54 15.51 -6.06
C SER A 5 -5.78 16.15 -4.89
N GLY A 6 -6.52 16.81 -4.00
CA GLY A 6 -5.98 17.43 -2.79
C GLY A 6 -5.26 18.76 -3.03
N THR A 7 -4.43 19.14 -2.06
CA THR A 7 -3.74 20.45 -2.02
C THR A 7 -2.78 20.70 -3.19
N HIS A 8 -2.29 19.63 -3.81
CA HIS A 8 -1.34 19.70 -4.93
C HIS A 8 -1.91 19.19 -6.25
N LYS A 9 -3.24 19.20 -6.40
CA LYS A 9 -3.95 18.77 -7.61
C LYS A 9 -3.34 19.36 -8.88
N GLY A 10 -3.08 18.51 -9.88
CA GLY A 10 -2.56 18.88 -11.19
C GLY A 10 -1.03 19.06 -11.24
N ARG A 11 -0.32 19.08 -10.11
CA ARG A 11 1.14 19.20 -10.10
C ARG A 11 1.81 17.98 -10.75
N PRO A 12 2.72 18.18 -11.71
CA PRO A 12 3.42 17.07 -12.34
C PRO A 12 4.46 16.44 -11.39
N ILE A 13 4.55 15.12 -11.42
CA ILE A 13 5.64 14.36 -10.81
C ILE A 13 6.62 14.03 -11.96
N VAL A 14 7.68 14.83 -12.06
CA VAL A 14 8.67 14.71 -13.14
C VAL A 14 9.72 13.67 -12.73
N THR A 15 9.58 12.46 -13.25
CA THR A 15 10.51 11.37 -12.98
C THR A 15 11.71 11.42 -13.92
N PRO A 16 12.94 11.19 -13.43
CA PRO A 16 14.10 10.99 -14.27
C PRO A 16 13.91 9.81 -15.23
N ALA A 17 14.37 9.96 -16.48
CA ALA A 17 14.23 8.90 -17.50
C ALA A 17 14.97 7.59 -17.16
N ASN A 18 15.90 7.64 -16.21
CA ASN A 18 16.73 6.50 -15.79
C ASN A 18 16.21 5.80 -14.51
N LEU A 19 15.00 6.12 -14.03
CA LEU A 19 14.38 5.33 -12.96
C LEU A 19 13.96 3.97 -13.51
N PRO A 20 14.40 2.86 -12.90
CA PRO A 20 14.13 1.51 -13.38
C PRO A 20 12.73 1.01 -12.94
N VAL A 21 11.72 1.86 -13.06
CA VAL A 21 10.34 1.55 -12.64
C VAL A 21 9.34 2.02 -13.69
N ARG A 22 8.27 1.28 -13.85
CA ARG A 22 7.14 1.70 -14.68
C ARG A 22 6.25 2.63 -13.85
N PRO A 23 5.99 3.86 -14.30
CA PRO A 23 5.10 4.75 -13.58
C PRO A 23 3.68 4.19 -13.50
N THR A 24 3.05 4.24 -12.33
CA THR A 24 1.62 4.00 -12.17
C THR A 24 0.84 4.95 -13.07
N THR A 25 -0.07 4.42 -13.88
CA THR A 25 -0.88 5.26 -14.78
C THR A 25 -1.87 6.12 -13.98
N ASP A 26 -2.23 7.29 -14.53
CA ASP A 26 -3.24 8.15 -13.90
C ASP A 26 -4.57 7.38 -13.71
N LEU A 27 -4.94 6.53 -14.68
CA LEU A 27 -6.14 5.70 -14.60
C LEU A 27 -6.10 4.68 -13.44
N ALA A 28 -4.99 3.97 -13.27
CA ALA A 28 -4.84 3.01 -12.18
C ALA A 28 -4.92 3.72 -10.82
N LYS A 29 -4.26 4.87 -10.69
CA LYS A 29 -4.29 5.69 -9.49
C LYS A 29 -5.71 6.23 -9.22
N GLU A 30 -6.41 6.77 -10.22
CA GLU A 30 -7.80 7.21 -10.07
C GLU A 30 -8.70 6.06 -9.62
N SER A 31 -8.54 4.87 -10.19
CA SER A 31 -9.30 3.68 -9.81
C SER A 31 -9.07 3.29 -8.34
N LEU A 32 -7.81 3.25 -7.89
CA LEU A 32 -7.47 2.98 -6.50
C LEU A 32 -8.12 3.99 -5.56
N PHE A 33 -7.93 5.28 -5.82
CA PHE A 33 -8.45 6.33 -4.94
C PHE A 33 -9.97 6.45 -4.97
N ASN A 34 -10.65 6.04 -6.06
CA ASN A 34 -12.10 5.92 -6.10
C ASN A 34 -12.62 4.81 -5.17
N ILE A 35 -11.89 3.68 -5.05
CA ILE A 35 -12.23 2.65 -4.07
C ILE A 35 -12.07 3.22 -2.65
N LEU A 36 -10.93 3.85 -2.38
CA LEU A 36 -10.58 4.33 -1.04
C LEU A 36 -11.47 5.48 -0.56
N ASN A 37 -11.91 6.39 -1.44
CA ASN A 37 -12.80 7.51 -1.13
C ASN A 37 -14.14 7.09 -0.47
N ASN A 38 -14.59 5.86 -0.73
CA ASN A 38 -15.85 5.36 -0.18
C ASN A 38 -15.69 4.78 1.22
N SER A 39 -14.45 4.59 1.69
CA SER A 39 -14.17 3.87 2.94
C SER A 39 -13.29 4.64 3.92
N PHE A 40 -12.56 5.65 3.44
CA PHE A 40 -11.62 6.42 4.25
C PHE A 40 -11.83 7.92 4.07
N ASP A 41 -11.79 8.64 5.18
CA ASP A 41 -11.40 10.05 5.17
C ASP A 41 -9.87 10.11 5.12
N PHE A 42 -9.30 10.84 4.17
CA PHE A 42 -7.86 10.88 4.01
C PHE A 42 -7.16 11.75 5.04
N GLU A 43 -7.87 12.70 5.66
CA GLU A 43 -7.30 13.49 6.74
C GLU A 43 -6.92 12.56 7.90
N ASP A 44 -5.72 12.77 8.40
CA ASP A 44 -5.14 12.02 9.51
C ASP A 44 -4.78 10.53 9.26
N LEU A 45 -4.97 10.00 8.04
CA LEU A 45 -4.54 8.64 7.74
C LEU A 45 -3.04 8.43 7.92
N GLU A 46 -2.69 7.30 8.51
CA GLU A 46 -1.34 6.76 8.54
C GLU A 46 -1.20 5.64 7.51
N VAL A 47 -0.34 5.84 6.52
CA VAL A 47 -0.23 5.00 5.33
C VAL A 47 1.17 4.40 5.21
N MET A 48 1.25 3.14 4.79
CA MET A 48 2.49 2.50 4.33
C MET A 48 2.38 2.19 2.83
N ASP A 49 3.37 2.61 2.05
CA ASP A 49 3.47 2.40 0.60
C ASP A 49 4.67 1.51 0.30
N LEU A 50 4.41 0.27 -0.03
CA LEU A 50 5.41 -0.77 -0.29
C LEU A 50 5.67 -0.90 -1.81
N PHE A 51 6.94 -1.11 -2.18
CA PHE A 51 7.38 -1.12 -3.58
C PHE A 51 7.05 0.18 -4.30
N SER A 52 7.23 1.29 -3.61
CA SER A 52 6.67 2.61 -3.96
C SER A 52 7.17 3.22 -5.27
N GLY A 53 8.27 2.72 -5.84
CA GLY A 53 8.79 3.11 -7.14
C GLY A 53 9.01 4.62 -7.27
N THR A 54 8.09 5.30 -7.95
CA THR A 54 8.13 6.77 -8.13
C THR A 54 7.51 7.54 -6.96
N GLY A 55 6.89 6.87 -5.99
CA GLY A 55 6.15 7.50 -4.90
C GLY A 55 4.83 8.15 -5.31
N SER A 56 4.32 7.82 -6.51
CA SER A 56 3.10 8.44 -7.06
C SER A 56 1.88 8.28 -6.16
N ILE A 57 1.74 7.13 -5.54
CA ILE A 57 0.65 6.82 -4.59
C ILE A 57 0.87 7.59 -3.29
N SER A 58 2.08 7.59 -2.76
CA SER A 58 2.44 8.34 -1.55
C SER A 58 2.19 9.84 -1.70
N PHE A 59 2.57 10.46 -2.83
CA PHE A 59 2.31 11.88 -3.07
C PHE A 59 0.82 12.20 -3.20
N GLU A 60 0.04 11.27 -3.73
CA GLU A 60 -1.41 11.42 -3.78
C GLU A 60 -2.04 11.41 -2.38
N PHE A 61 -1.63 10.46 -1.50
CA PHE A 61 -2.06 10.44 -0.10
C PHE A 61 -1.66 11.71 0.64
N ALA A 62 -0.42 12.16 0.49
CA ALA A 62 0.06 13.40 1.12
C ALA A 62 -0.75 14.63 0.66
N SER A 63 -1.06 14.71 -0.64
CA SER A 63 -1.86 15.80 -1.21
C SER A 63 -3.30 15.80 -0.70
N ARG A 64 -3.84 14.66 -0.32
CA ARG A 64 -5.20 14.49 0.22
C ARG A 64 -5.31 14.66 1.72
N GLY A 65 -4.17 14.88 2.43
CA GLY A 65 -4.18 15.20 3.85
C GLY A 65 -3.69 14.09 4.78
N ALA A 66 -3.15 12.98 4.26
CA ALA A 66 -2.58 11.94 5.11
C ALA A 66 -1.54 12.50 6.08
N LYS A 67 -1.60 12.07 7.33
CA LYS A 67 -0.79 12.57 8.45
C LYS A 67 0.63 12.01 8.46
N ARG A 68 0.77 10.73 8.15
CA ARG A 68 2.04 10.03 8.14
C ARG A 68 2.08 9.01 7.01
N ILE A 69 3.14 9.04 6.24
CA ILE A 69 3.35 8.09 5.14
C ILE A 69 4.73 7.48 5.27
N VAL A 70 4.80 6.16 5.38
CA VAL A 70 6.05 5.41 5.33
C VAL A 70 6.18 4.77 3.96
N VAL A 71 7.20 5.16 3.23
CA VAL A 71 7.48 4.71 1.87
C VAL A 71 8.63 3.72 1.91
N VAL A 72 8.45 2.53 1.36
CA VAL A 72 9.47 1.46 1.35
C VAL A 72 9.79 1.06 -0.07
N ASP A 73 11.06 1.19 -0.45
CA ASP A 73 11.58 0.71 -1.73
C ASP A 73 13.02 0.24 -1.57
N ASN A 74 13.38 -0.87 -2.22
CA ASN A 74 14.76 -1.39 -2.18
C ASN A 74 15.70 -0.59 -3.10
N ASN A 75 15.17 0.06 -4.12
CA ASN A 75 15.96 0.77 -5.12
C ASN A 75 16.45 2.13 -4.61
N TYR A 76 17.77 2.31 -4.57
CA TYR A 76 18.38 3.57 -4.12
C TYR A 76 17.88 4.79 -4.92
N ARG A 77 17.76 4.67 -6.25
CA ARG A 77 17.34 5.79 -7.11
C ARG A 77 15.90 6.20 -6.86
N CYS A 78 15.02 5.23 -6.61
CA CYS A 78 13.63 5.48 -6.23
C CYS A 78 13.56 6.20 -4.87
N ALA A 79 14.22 5.67 -3.86
CA ALA A 79 14.27 6.28 -2.53
C ALA A 79 14.84 7.71 -2.56
N GLU A 80 15.91 7.94 -3.29
CA GLU A 80 16.52 9.26 -3.46
C GLU A 80 15.57 10.23 -4.19
N PHE A 81 14.93 9.77 -5.26
CA PHE A 81 13.95 10.56 -6.00
C PHE A 81 12.79 10.98 -5.11
N ILE A 82 12.21 10.03 -4.37
CA ILE A 82 11.06 10.31 -3.49
C ILE A 82 11.45 11.33 -2.40
N ARG A 83 12.64 11.21 -1.78
CA ARG A 83 13.11 12.20 -0.80
C ARG A 83 13.20 13.61 -1.38
N LYS A 84 13.81 13.75 -2.57
CA LYS A 84 13.94 15.06 -3.24
C LYS A 84 12.58 15.62 -3.66
N ALA A 85 11.72 14.79 -4.23
CA ALA A 85 10.39 15.20 -4.64
C ALA A 85 9.52 15.59 -3.43
N SER A 86 9.59 14.86 -2.32
CA SER A 86 8.91 15.20 -1.07
C SER A 86 9.30 16.59 -0.56
N GLN A 87 10.60 16.93 -0.60
CA GLN A 87 11.06 18.27 -0.26
C GLN A 87 10.49 19.32 -1.20
N GLY A 88 10.52 19.07 -2.51
CA GLY A 88 10.00 19.99 -3.53
C GLY A 88 8.49 20.22 -3.45
N PHE A 89 7.73 19.25 -2.94
CA PHE A 89 6.29 19.37 -2.66
C PHE A 89 5.99 19.91 -1.25
N GLY A 90 6.97 19.99 -0.34
CA GLY A 90 6.74 20.35 1.06
C GLY A 90 6.16 19.21 1.91
N PHE A 91 6.32 17.96 1.48
CA PHE A 91 5.82 16.75 2.17
C PHE A 91 6.88 16.06 3.04
N ASN A 92 8.06 16.66 3.21
CA ASN A 92 9.17 16.06 3.96
C ASN A 92 8.88 15.77 5.44
N ASN A 93 7.90 16.44 6.03
CA ASN A 93 7.45 16.18 7.41
C ASN A 93 6.37 15.07 7.49
N ILE A 94 5.77 14.70 6.35
CA ILE A 94 4.69 13.72 6.25
C ILE A 94 5.24 12.38 5.74
N ILE A 95 6.15 12.44 4.74
CA ILE A 95 6.68 11.26 4.06
C ILE A 95 8.05 10.89 4.63
N THR A 96 8.14 9.68 5.20
CA THR A 96 9.39 9.05 5.64
C THR A 96 9.79 7.97 4.65
N VAL A 97 11.00 8.07 4.06
CA VAL A 97 11.47 7.12 3.05
C VAL A 97 12.44 6.11 3.65
N GLN A 98 12.09 4.85 3.59
CA GLN A 98 12.88 3.70 4.02
C GLN A 98 13.42 2.96 2.78
N ARG A 99 14.74 2.94 2.64
CA ARG A 99 15.38 2.09 1.64
C ARG A 99 15.62 0.71 2.25
N ALA A 100 14.76 -0.24 1.95
CA ALA A 100 14.82 -1.60 2.49
C ALA A 100 14.19 -2.62 1.54
N ASN A 101 14.57 -3.89 1.71
CA ASN A 101 13.80 -4.99 1.17
C ASN A 101 12.49 -5.09 1.94
N VAL A 102 11.35 -5.15 1.24
CA VAL A 102 10.01 -5.12 1.84
C VAL A 102 9.79 -6.28 2.80
N PHE A 103 10.16 -7.51 2.42
CA PHE A 103 9.99 -8.69 3.28
C PHE A 103 10.78 -8.60 4.58
N SER A 104 11.99 -8.06 4.51
CA SER A 104 12.80 -7.82 5.71
C SER A 104 12.20 -6.70 6.56
N PHE A 105 11.73 -5.62 5.92
CA PHE A 105 11.17 -4.46 6.60
C PHE A 105 9.89 -4.81 7.38
N LEU A 106 9.00 -5.61 6.78
CA LEU A 106 7.74 -6.03 7.41
C LEU A 106 7.93 -6.91 8.66
N LYS A 107 9.09 -7.53 8.84
CA LYS A 107 9.41 -8.35 10.05
C LYS A 107 9.76 -7.53 11.28
N TYR A 108 10.07 -6.23 11.13
CA TYR A 108 10.39 -5.38 12.26
C TYR A 108 9.14 -4.75 12.87
N PRO A 109 9.06 -4.66 14.22
CA PRO A 109 7.95 -4.00 14.90
C PRO A 109 7.78 -2.56 14.44
N GLN A 110 6.54 -2.16 14.16
CA GLN A 110 6.18 -0.81 13.77
C GLN A 110 4.84 -0.43 14.39
N ALA A 111 4.58 0.86 14.50
CA ALA A 111 3.24 1.33 14.81
C ALA A 111 2.29 0.96 13.65
N PRO A 112 1.09 0.42 13.95
CA PRO A 112 0.16 -0.01 12.92
C PRO A 112 -0.38 1.17 12.08
N PHE A 113 -0.81 0.86 10.87
CA PHE A 113 -1.29 1.80 9.86
C PHE A 113 -2.79 1.64 9.61
N ASP A 114 -3.43 2.71 9.15
CA ASP A 114 -4.83 2.66 8.69
C ASP A 114 -4.92 1.99 7.31
N LEU A 115 -3.89 2.21 6.49
CA LEU A 115 -3.82 1.66 5.14
C LEU A 115 -2.39 1.23 4.80
N ILE A 116 -2.26 0.04 4.23
CA ILE A 116 -1.03 -0.43 3.58
C ILE A 116 -1.34 -0.66 2.11
N PHE A 117 -0.52 -0.11 1.22
CA PHE A 117 -0.58 -0.35 -0.22
C PHE A 117 0.69 -1.05 -0.69
N ALA A 118 0.56 -1.99 -1.62
CA ALA A 118 1.69 -2.64 -2.28
C ALA A 118 1.44 -2.82 -3.78
N ASP A 119 2.44 -2.45 -4.60
CA ASP A 119 2.51 -2.71 -6.04
C ASP A 119 3.83 -3.44 -6.36
N PRO A 120 3.95 -4.72 -5.99
CA PRO A 120 5.16 -5.50 -6.22
C PRO A 120 5.38 -5.75 -7.72
N PRO A 121 6.64 -6.00 -8.17
CA PRO A 121 6.89 -6.46 -9.52
C PRO A 121 6.06 -7.70 -9.88
N TYR A 122 5.44 -7.72 -11.05
CA TYR A 122 4.54 -8.83 -11.45
C TYR A 122 5.22 -10.21 -11.50
N GLU A 123 6.55 -10.24 -11.66
CA GLU A 123 7.34 -11.48 -11.70
C GLU A 123 7.76 -11.95 -10.30
N MET A 124 7.27 -11.30 -9.22
CA MET A 124 7.64 -11.65 -7.86
C MET A 124 6.96 -12.97 -7.45
N GLU A 125 7.76 -14.00 -7.17
CA GLU A 125 7.27 -15.32 -6.78
C GLU A 125 6.62 -15.32 -5.38
N ASP A 126 7.20 -14.56 -4.43
CA ASP A 126 6.79 -14.53 -3.02
C ASP A 126 5.62 -13.57 -2.71
N ILE A 127 4.91 -13.09 -3.73
CA ILE A 127 3.82 -12.11 -3.56
C ILE A 127 2.75 -12.60 -2.56
N LYS A 128 2.48 -13.90 -2.52
CA LYS A 128 1.48 -14.52 -1.62
C LYS A 128 1.85 -14.43 -0.15
N GLY A 129 3.13 -14.28 0.18
CA GLY A 129 3.59 -14.13 1.57
C GLY A 129 3.46 -12.70 2.13
N ILE A 130 3.13 -11.71 1.29
CA ILE A 130 3.01 -10.31 1.75
C ILE A 130 1.83 -10.13 2.71
N PRO A 131 0.60 -10.62 2.40
CA PRO A 131 -0.51 -10.54 3.33
C PRO A 131 -0.18 -11.15 4.69
N ASP A 132 0.34 -12.38 4.71
CA ASP A 132 0.71 -13.08 5.97
C ASP A 132 1.68 -12.26 6.82
N LEU A 133 2.70 -11.66 6.20
CA LEU A 133 3.66 -10.81 6.93
C LEU A 133 2.99 -9.57 7.54
N ILE A 134 2.03 -8.97 6.85
CA ILE A 134 1.31 -7.77 7.34
C ILE A 134 0.43 -8.14 8.53
N PHE A 135 -0.37 -9.21 8.40
CA PHE A 135 -1.33 -9.60 9.43
C PHE A 135 -0.66 -10.24 10.65
N ASN A 136 0.29 -11.16 10.47
CA ASN A 136 1.01 -11.81 11.56
C ASN A 136 1.85 -10.82 12.40
N ASN A 137 2.39 -9.78 11.76
CA ASN A 137 3.13 -8.72 12.47
C ASN A 137 2.23 -7.57 12.95
N LYS A 138 0.90 -7.68 12.81
CA LYS A 138 -0.09 -6.70 13.29
C LYS A 138 0.20 -5.28 12.81
N LEU A 139 0.53 -5.14 11.53
CA LEU A 139 0.91 -3.85 10.93
C LEU A 139 -0.28 -2.97 10.55
N LEU A 140 -1.51 -3.48 10.64
CA LEU A 140 -2.75 -2.74 10.43
C LEU A 140 -3.47 -2.46 11.76
N LYS A 141 -4.08 -1.29 11.86
CA LYS A 141 -5.06 -0.98 12.89
C LYS A 141 -6.33 -1.78 12.66
N GLU A 142 -7.16 -1.93 13.69
CA GLU A 142 -8.51 -2.49 13.54
C GLU A 142 -9.30 -1.70 12.50
N GLY A 143 -10.00 -2.39 11.59
CA GLY A 143 -10.68 -1.79 10.45
C GLY A 143 -9.75 -1.30 9.33
N GLY A 144 -8.45 -1.40 9.50
CA GLY A 144 -7.46 -1.00 8.50
C GLY A 144 -7.43 -1.93 7.29
N TRP A 145 -7.01 -1.39 6.14
CA TRP A 145 -6.95 -2.13 4.88
C TRP A 145 -5.53 -2.36 4.39
N PHE A 146 -5.31 -3.56 3.84
CA PHE A 146 -4.18 -3.82 2.96
C PHE A 146 -4.70 -3.94 1.53
N VAL A 147 -4.14 -3.14 0.62
CA VAL A 147 -4.46 -3.15 -0.82
C VAL A 147 -3.26 -3.63 -1.59
N LEU A 148 -3.38 -4.76 -2.27
CA LEU A 148 -2.34 -5.37 -3.08
C LEU A 148 -2.69 -5.26 -4.57
N GLU A 149 -1.84 -4.56 -5.33
CA GLU A 149 -1.88 -4.62 -6.80
C GLU A 149 -1.14 -5.88 -7.27
N HIS A 150 -1.74 -6.62 -8.21
CA HIS A 150 -1.13 -7.86 -8.71
C HIS A 150 -1.58 -8.19 -10.14
N SER A 151 -0.91 -9.17 -10.76
CA SER A 151 -1.31 -9.72 -12.05
C SER A 151 -2.59 -10.56 -11.91
N ARG A 152 -3.30 -10.74 -13.03
CA ARG A 152 -4.56 -11.52 -13.07
C ARG A 152 -4.40 -12.99 -12.69
N ASP A 153 -3.17 -13.50 -12.71
CA ASP A 153 -2.88 -14.93 -12.47
C ASP A 153 -2.71 -15.24 -10.97
N GLN A 154 -2.80 -14.20 -10.13
CA GLN A 154 -2.77 -14.33 -8.67
C GLN A 154 -4.19 -14.34 -8.11
N ASP A 155 -4.42 -15.25 -7.18
CA ASP A 155 -5.68 -15.41 -6.46
C ASP A 155 -5.40 -15.39 -4.95
N PHE A 156 -6.22 -14.61 -4.23
CA PHE A 156 -6.15 -14.42 -2.79
C PHE A 156 -7.51 -14.61 -2.10
N GLU A 157 -8.53 -15.12 -2.82
CA GLU A 157 -9.90 -15.24 -2.29
C GLU A 157 -9.99 -16.19 -1.09
N SER A 158 -9.06 -17.15 -0.99
CA SER A 158 -8.98 -18.08 0.14
C SER A 158 -8.24 -17.53 1.36
N HIS A 159 -7.70 -16.29 1.30
CA HIS A 159 -6.99 -15.72 2.43
C HIS A 159 -7.97 -15.31 3.55
N PRO A 160 -7.72 -15.62 4.86
CA PRO A 160 -8.64 -15.34 5.96
C PRO A 160 -9.12 -13.90 6.06
N TYR A 161 -8.27 -12.96 5.71
CA TYR A 161 -8.55 -11.52 5.76
C TYR A 161 -9.01 -10.94 4.41
N PHE A 162 -9.33 -11.77 3.43
CA PHE A 162 -9.83 -11.32 2.13
C PHE A 162 -11.15 -10.56 2.30
N LEU A 163 -11.24 -9.36 1.75
CA LEU A 163 -12.46 -8.56 1.72
C LEU A 163 -13.09 -8.55 0.33
N GLN A 164 -12.30 -8.19 -0.68
CA GLN A 164 -12.80 -8.07 -2.06
C GLN A 164 -11.68 -8.00 -3.09
N HIS A 165 -12.00 -8.41 -4.32
CA HIS A 165 -11.18 -8.21 -5.51
C HIS A 165 -11.81 -7.16 -6.42
N ARG A 166 -11.00 -6.26 -6.99
CA ARG A 166 -11.41 -5.22 -7.92
C ARG A 166 -10.52 -5.22 -9.14
N LYS A 167 -11.14 -5.21 -10.34
CA LYS A 167 -10.42 -5.20 -11.62
C LYS A 167 -10.71 -3.93 -12.39
N TYR A 168 -9.64 -3.27 -12.85
CA TYR A 168 -9.69 -2.07 -13.67
C TYR A 168 -8.78 -2.24 -14.89
N GLY A 169 -9.36 -2.65 -16.02
CA GLY A 169 -8.59 -2.96 -17.21
C GLY A 169 -7.61 -4.12 -16.99
N LYS A 170 -6.32 -3.83 -16.96
CA LYS A 170 -5.25 -4.81 -16.70
C LYS A 170 -4.79 -4.83 -15.24
N VAL A 171 -5.24 -3.88 -14.44
CA VAL A 171 -4.88 -3.75 -13.03
C VAL A 171 -5.88 -4.52 -12.17
N ASN A 172 -5.37 -5.32 -11.24
CA ASN A 172 -6.16 -6.03 -10.26
C ASN A 172 -5.73 -5.57 -8.87
N PHE A 173 -6.71 -5.28 -8.02
CA PHE A 173 -6.49 -4.98 -6.61
C PHE A 173 -7.20 -6.05 -5.77
N THR A 174 -6.48 -6.71 -4.89
CA THR A 174 -7.08 -7.44 -3.79
C THR A 174 -7.01 -6.59 -2.53
N ILE A 175 -8.12 -6.48 -1.84
CA ILE A 175 -8.27 -5.74 -0.60
C ILE A 175 -8.49 -6.73 0.53
N PHE A 176 -7.69 -6.58 1.56
CA PHE A 176 -7.76 -7.35 2.80
C PHE A 176 -8.16 -6.40 3.93
N LEU A 177 -8.90 -6.89 4.91
CA LEU A 177 -9.42 -6.14 6.04
C LEU A 177 -8.88 -6.70 7.36
N MET A 178 -8.29 -5.84 8.20
CA MET A 178 -8.06 -6.18 9.61
C MET A 178 -9.40 -6.13 10.35
N PRO A 179 -9.85 -7.22 10.98
CA PRO A 179 -11.12 -7.23 11.71
C PRO A 179 -11.18 -6.17 12.80
N SER A 180 -12.38 -5.67 13.05
CA SER A 180 -12.74 -4.86 14.22
C SER A 180 -14.04 -5.38 14.80
N GLU A 181 -14.40 -4.97 16.02
CA GLU A 181 -15.66 -5.38 16.66
C GLU A 181 -16.89 -5.10 15.78
N GLU A 182 -16.84 -4.04 14.97
CA GLU A 182 -17.94 -3.63 14.08
C GLU A 182 -18.03 -4.41 12.76
N ASN A 183 -16.94 -5.11 12.35
CA ASN A 183 -16.87 -5.75 11.04
C ASN A 183 -16.39 -7.21 11.05
N VAL A 184 -16.38 -7.86 12.21
CA VAL A 184 -16.01 -9.28 12.37
C VAL A 184 -16.79 -10.20 11.42
N ASP A 185 -18.08 -9.91 11.19
CA ASP A 185 -18.94 -10.72 10.31
C ASP A 185 -18.56 -10.65 8.79
N ARG A 186 -17.64 -9.75 8.42
CA ARG A 186 -17.16 -9.60 7.04
C ARG A 186 -15.94 -10.43 6.71
N VAL A 187 -15.31 -11.00 7.72
CA VAL A 187 -14.12 -11.84 7.64
C VAL A 187 -14.52 -13.20 8.24
N ASN A 188 -14.20 -14.29 7.57
CA ASN A 188 -14.60 -15.62 8.05
C ASN A 188 -13.84 -15.99 9.34
N PRO A 189 -14.49 -16.07 10.55
CA PRO A 189 -13.78 -16.28 11.81
C PRO A 189 -13.07 -17.64 11.90
N GLU A 190 -13.59 -18.65 11.22
CA GLU A 190 -13.04 -20.03 11.27
C GLU A 190 -11.65 -20.14 10.59
N ASP A 191 -11.34 -19.20 9.67
CA ASP A 191 -10.05 -19.19 8.96
C ASP A 191 -8.96 -18.46 9.77
N ILE A 192 -9.32 -17.61 10.74
CA ILE A 192 -8.37 -16.83 11.55
C ILE A 192 -7.70 -17.72 12.63
N GLU A 193 -8.46 -18.63 13.27
CA GLU A 193 -7.93 -19.50 14.33
C GLU A 193 -6.92 -20.53 13.79
N ASN A 194 -7.14 -21.03 12.55
CA ASN A 194 -6.24 -22.02 11.94
C ASN A 194 -4.90 -21.42 11.47
N SER A 195 -4.80 -20.14 11.25
CA SER A 195 -3.55 -19.48 10.83
C SER A 195 -2.59 -19.18 11.99
N ALA A 196 -3.09 -19.13 13.23
CA ALA A 196 -2.29 -18.88 14.43
C ALA A 196 -1.54 -20.11 14.94
N ASP A 197 -1.96 -21.34 14.58
CA ASP A 197 -1.42 -22.59 15.13
C ASP A 197 -0.36 -23.25 14.21
N SER A 198 -0.03 -22.67 13.07
CA SER A 198 0.96 -23.24 12.12
C SER A 198 2.38 -22.70 12.28
N GLY A 199 2.69 -22.03 13.37
CA GLY A 199 3.95 -21.30 13.61
C GLY A 199 5.00 -21.93 14.52
N ASP A 200 4.79 -23.19 15.01
CA ASP A 200 5.78 -23.90 15.85
C ASP A 200 5.97 -25.35 15.39
N GLU A 201 6.84 -25.56 14.41
CA GLU A 201 7.65 -26.77 14.26
C GLU A 201 8.97 -26.47 13.54
#